data_911adfd0fcfd396f74caaca233439e9c
#
_entry.id   911adfd0fcfd396f74caaca233439e9c
#
_cell.length_a   1.000
_cell.length_b   1.000
_cell.length_c   1.000
_cell.angle_alpha   90.00
_cell.angle_beta   90.00
_cell.angle_gamma   90.00
#
_symmetry.space_group_name_H-M   'P 1'
#
loop_
_entity.id
_entity.type
_entity.pdbx_description
1 polymer ?
#
loop_
_entity_poly.entity_id
_entity_poly.type
_entity_poly.pdbx_seq_one_letter_code
_entity_poly.pdbx_strand_id
1 'polypeptide(L)'
;MIIKSVNLETVCGITSKLPENEFSEFAFAGKSNVGKSSLINGLISRKAYARTSAEPGKTQTINYYKVEYREKSQKEIEAQGLDASYAQEKSVYFVDLPGYGFAKVSMETKEKWGKMIESYLHTSKPLKGVFLLVDIRHKPSANDCQMFDWMVNSGF
;
A
#
# COMPACT_ATOMS: atom_id res chain seq x y z
N MET A 1 -11.65 14.61 -2.35
CA MET A 1 -10.18 14.59 -2.14
C MET A 1 -9.49 15.05 -3.41
N ILE A 2 -8.58 16.00 -3.30
CA ILE A 2 -7.81 16.57 -4.42
C ILE A 2 -6.33 16.27 -4.19
N ILE A 3 -5.76 15.37 -4.98
CA ILE A 3 -4.34 15.02 -4.88
C ILE A 3 -3.49 16.15 -5.47
N LYS A 4 -2.50 16.59 -4.73
CA LYS A 4 -1.56 17.65 -5.08
C LYS A 4 -0.26 17.08 -5.60
N SER A 5 0.33 16.18 -4.84
CA SER A 5 1.57 15.51 -5.23
C SER A 5 1.57 14.05 -4.80
N VAL A 6 2.39 13.26 -5.49
CA VAL A 6 2.69 11.87 -5.14
C VAL A 6 4.16 11.64 -5.38
N ASN A 7 4.86 11.11 -4.37
CA ASN A 7 6.29 10.82 -4.45
C ASN A 7 6.57 9.41 -3.91
N LEU A 8 7.35 8.62 -4.65
CA LEU A 8 7.95 7.40 -4.12
C LEU A 8 9.11 7.83 -3.21
N GLU A 9 8.87 7.79 -1.90
CA GLU A 9 9.81 8.37 -0.93
C GLU A 9 10.78 7.32 -0.40
N THR A 10 10.29 6.11 -0.14
CA THR A 10 11.11 5.05 0.44
C THR A 10 10.81 3.71 -0.22
N VAL A 11 11.86 2.91 -0.41
CA VAL A 11 11.81 1.55 -0.94
C VAL A 11 12.58 0.65 0.04
N CYS A 12 11.86 -0.26 0.70
CA CYS A 12 12.46 -1.19 1.68
C CYS A 12 12.55 -2.60 1.11
N GLY A 13 13.76 -3.12 1.01
CA GLY A 13 14.03 -4.53 0.74
C GLY A 13 14.06 -5.38 2.02
N ILE A 14 14.33 -6.68 1.87
CA ILE A 14 14.35 -7.67 2.97
C ILE A 14 15.29 -7.27 4.12
N THR A 15 16.40 -6.62 3.81
CA THR A 15 17.43 -6.22 4.78
C THR A 15 17.31 -4.77 5.23
N SER A 16 16.34 -4.03 4.70
CA SER A 16 16.16 -2.62 5.03
C SER A 16 15.46 -2.46 6.38
N LYS A 17 15.87 -1.47 7.16
CA LYS A 17 15.09 -1.02 8.30
C LYS A 17 13.82 -0.34 7.77
N LEU A 18 12.68 -0.62 8.39
CA LEU A 18 11.43 0.08 8.07
C LEU A 18 11.53 1.56 8.47
N PRO A 19 10.98 2.49 7.68
CA PRO A 19 11.02 3.90 8.02
C PRO A 19 10.14 4.20 9.23
N GLU A 20 10.55 5.18 10.02
CA GLU A 20 9.73 5.75 11.09
C GLU A 20 8.97 6.93 10.50
N ASN A 21 7.72 6.71 10.11
CA ASN A 21 6.87 7.73 9.50
C ASN A 21 5.96 8.37 10.54
N GLU A 22 5.64 9.66 10.34
CA GLU A 22 4.70 10.40 11.18
C GLU A 22 3.27 10.42 10.58
N PHE A 23 3.16 10.25 9.26
CA PHE A 23 1.86 10.27 8.57
C PHE A 23 1.22 8.89 8.55
N SER A 24 -0.12 8.88 8.57
CA SER A 24 -0.90 7.65 8.48
C SER A 24 -0.55 6.83 7.26
N GLU A 25 -0.42 5.52 7.42
CA GLU A 25 -0.14 4.56 6.38
C GLU A 25 -1.36 3.72 6.05
N PHE A 26 -1.59 3.48 4.76
CA PHE A 26 -2.58 2.55 4.23
C PHE A 26 -1.86 1.56 3.32
N ALA A 27 -1.83 0.29 3.75
CA ALA A 27 -1.10 -0.75 3.05
C ALA A 27 -1.99 -1.50 2.04
N PHE A 28 -1.40 -1.91 0.94
CA PHE A 28 -2.04 -2.70 -0.10
C PHE A 28 -1.31 -4.03 -0.25
N ALA A 29 -2.04 -5.11 -0.04
CA ALA A 29 -1.58 -6.49 -0.14
C ALA A 29 -2.34 -7.23 -1.23
N GLY A 30 -1.77 -8.29 -1.76
CA GLY A 30 -2.44 -9.15 -2.71
C GLY A 30 -1.47 -10.00 -3.53
N LYS A 31 -2.04 -11.02 -4.16
CA LYS A 31 -1.30 -11.89 -5.06
C LYS A 31 -0.69 -11.09 -6.21
N SER A 32 0.44 -11.55 -6.73
CA SER A 32 1.03 -10.98 -7.93
C SER A 32 0.00 -10.95 -9.08
N ASN A 33 -0.05 -9.85 -9.80
CA ASN A 33 -0.96 -9.60 -10.92
C ASN A 33 -2.47 -9.55 -10.56
N VAL A 34 -2.84 -9.41 -9.28
CA VAL A 34 -4.24 -9.22 -8.87
C VAL A 34 -4.80 -7.85 -9.24
N GLY A 35 -3.94 -6.90 -9.62
CA GLY A 35 -4.32 -5.53 -9.95
C GLY A 35 -3.96 -4.48 -8.89
N LYS A 36 -3.16 -4.85 -7.88
CA LYS A 36 -2.77 -3.97 -6.76
C LYS A 36 -2.16 -2.64 -7.22
N SER A 37 -1.13 -2.67 -8.07
CA SER A 37 -0.51 -1.45 -8.59
C SER A 37 -1.45 -0.65 -9.49
N SER A 38 -2.38 -1.31 -10.20
CA SER A 38 -3.41 -0.63 -10.99
C SER A 38 -4.40 0.12 -10.09
N LEU A 39 -4.80 -0.48 -8.96
CA LEU A 39 -5.65 0.16 -7.97
C LEU A 39 -4.93 1.39 -7.36
N ILE A 40 -3.68 1.22 -6.92
CA ILE A 40 -2.88 2.32 -6.37
C ILE A 40 -2.79 3.46 -7.40
N ASN A 41 -2.43 3.16 -8.65
CA ASN A 41 -2.36 4.16 -9.72
C ASN A 41 -3.69 4.88 -9.96
N GLY A 42 -4.82 4.15 -9.89
CA GLY A 42 -6.15 4.71 -9.99
C GLY A 42 -6.46 5.68 -8.83
N LEU A 43 -6.15 5.28 -7.60
CA LEU A 43 -6.38 6.08 -6.40
C LEU A 43 -5.56 7.37 -6.40
N ILE A 44 -4.30 7.32 -6.85
CA ILE A 44 -3.42 8.50 -6.93
C ILE A 44 -3.62 9.32 -8.20
N SER A 45 -4.57 8.93 -9.06
CA SER A 45 -4.86 9.60 -10.34
C SER A 45 -3.62 9.76 -11.25
N ARG A 46 -2.70 8.81 -11.21
CA ARG A 46 -1.46 8.80 -12.00
C ARG A 46 -1.36 7.52 -12.83
N LYS A 47 -1.02 7.67 -14.11
CA LYS A 47 -0.74 6.51 -14.99
C LYS A 47 0.68 5.99 -14.69
N ALA A 48 0.79 4.70 -14.39
CA ALA A 48 2.05 3.97 -14.24
C ALA A 48 3.05 4.52 -13.20
N TYR A 49 2.57 5.19 -12.15
CA TYR A 49 3.45 5.68 -11.06
C TYR A 49 3.86 4.53 -10.13
N ALA A 50 2.91 3.74 -9.66
CA ALA A 50 3.21 2.44 -9.07
C ALA A 50 3.57 1.48 -10.21
N ARG A 51 4.77 0.91 -10.16
CA ARG A 51 5.26 0.05 -11.22
C ARG A 51 4.41 -1.20 -11.36
N THR A 52 3.70 -1.30 -12.47
CA THR A 52 3.12 -2.55 -12.93
C THR A 52 4.24 -3.37 -13.55
N SER A 53 4.93 -4.20 -12.78
CA SER A 53 5.92 -5.10 -13.37
C SER A 53 5.21 -6.25 -14.04
N ALA A 54 5.31 -6.34 -15.34
CA ALA A 54 4.89 -7.52 -16.10
C ALA A 54 5.81 -8.74 -15.85
N GLU A 55 6.97 -8.53 -15.23
CA GLU A 55 7.91 -9.61 -14.90
C GLU A 55 7.72 -10.08 -13.45
N PRO A 56 7.36 -11.36 -13.25
CA PRO A 56 7.28 -11.96 -11.92
C PRO A 56 8.64 -11.88 -11.23
N GLY A 57 8.66 -11.40 -9.98
CA GLY A 57 9.86 -11.40 -9.14
C GLY A 57 10.65 -10.09 -9.05
N LYS A 58 10.27 -9.02 -9.77
CA LYS A 58 11.02 -7.76 -9.74
C LYS A 58 10.67 -6.80 -8.59
N THR A 59 9.48 -6.89 -8.02
CA THR A 59 9.08 -6.01 -6.91
C THR A 59 9.06 -6.80 -5.61
N GLN A 60 10.22 -6.89 -4.99
CA GLN A 60 10.45 -7.60 -3.72
C GLN A 60 10.63 -6.61 -2.58
N THR A 61 10.02 -5.44 -2.70
CA THR A 61 10.20 -4.32 -1.79
C THR A 61 8.86 -3.80 -1.31
N ILE A 62 8.86 -3.25 -0.10
CA ILE A 62 7.77 -2.41 0.39
C ILE A 62 8.03 -1.01 -0.15
N ASN A 63 7.08 -0.46 -0.89
CA ASN A 63 7.21 0.85 -1.51
C ASN A 63 6.28 1.85 -0.84
N TYR A 64 6.83 2.96 -0.38
CA TYR A 64 6.11 4.02 0.32
C TYR A 64 5.87 5.19 -0.63
N TYR A 65 4.62 5.41 -1.01
CA TYR A 65 4.19 6.54 -1.82
C TYR A 65 3.59 7.61 -0.90
N LYS A 66 4.29 8.71 -0.71
CA LYS A 66 3.73 9.88 -0.02
C LYS A 66 2.73 10.57 -0.93
N VAL A 67 1.51 10.70 -0.45
CA VAL A 67 0.39 11.35 -1.15
C VAL A 67 0.02 12.60 -0.38
N GLU A 68 0.18 13.76 -1.01
CA GLU A 68 -0.24 15.05 -0.47
C GLU A 68 -1.57 15.44 -1.10
N TYR A 69 -2.54 15.77 -0.28
CA TYR A 69 -3.90 16.04 -0.72
C TYR A 69 -4.60 17.12 0.10
N ARG A 70 -5.68 17.64 -0.45
CA ARG A 70 -6.70 18.43 0.26
C ARG A 70 -8.03 17.70 0.20
N GLU A 71 -8.85 17.84 1.22
CA GLU A 71 -10.17 17.19 1.24
C GLU A 71 -11.10 17.86 0.24
N LYS A 72 -11.11 19.19 0.21
CA LYS A 72 -11.96 20.01 -0.67
C LYS A 72 -11.19 21.18 -1.30
N SER A 73 -11.71 21.70 -2.38
CA SER A 73 -11.21 22.92 -2.98
C SER A 73 -11.71 24.15 -2.22
N GLN A 74 -11.03 25.28 -2.37
CA GLN A 74 -11.45 26.54 -1.79
C GLN A 74 -12.89 26.93 -2.20
N LYS A 75 -13.21 26.72 -3.48
CA LYS A 75 -14.57 27.01 -4.01
C LYS A 75 -15.65 26.14 -3.36
N GLU A 76 -15.36 24.85 -3.10
CA GLU A 76 -16.32 23.96 -2.43
C GLU A 76 -16.50 24.32 -0.96
N ILE A 77 -15.46 24.79 -0.29
CA ILE A 77 -15.50 25.25 1.10
C ILE A 77 -16.38 26.49 1.20
N GLU A 78 -16.14 27.49 0.36
CA GLU A 78 -16.93 28.73 0.33
C GLU A 78 -18.40 28.45 -0.01
N ALA A 79 -18.66 27.61 -1.03
CA ALA A 79 -20.02 27.26 -1.44
C ALA A 79 -20.82 26.47 -0.40
N GLN A 80 -20.15 25.70 0.44
CA GLN A 80 -20.77 24.83 1.46
C GLN A 80 -20.68 25.41 2.87
N GLY A 81 -20.07 26.58 3.05
CA GLY A 81 -19.88 27.21 4.35
C GLY A 81 -19.06 26.38 5.34
N LEU A 82 -18.07 25.62 4.83
CA LEU A 82 -17.26 24.71 5.62
C LEU A 82 -16.08 25.45 6.26
N ASP A 83 -15.54 24.82 7.33
CA ASP A 83 -14.34 25.31 7.99
C ASP A 83 -13.10 25.27 7.06
N ALA A 84 -12.23 26.26 7.19
CA ALA A 84 -11.02 26.40 6.39
C ALA A 84 -10.04 25.20 6.52
N SER A 85 -10.15 24.42 7.60
CA SER A 85 -9.33 23.22 7.82
C SER A 85 -9.47 22.17 6.70
N TYR A 86 -10.61 22.13 5.99
CA TYR A 86 -10.82 21.27 4.83
C TYR A 86 -9.94 21.65 3.61
N ALA A 87 -9.38 22.87 3.58
CA ALA A 87 -8.42 23.30 2.57
C ALA A 87 -6.97 23.01 2.94
N GLN A 88 -6.69 22.60 4.19
CA GLN A 88 -5.34 22.31 4.62
C GLN A 88 -4.75 21.11 3.86
N GLU A 89 -3.45 21.21 3.57
CA GLU A 89 -2.71 20.11 2.98
C GLU A 89 -2.47 19.02 4.04
N LYS A 90 -2.84 17.80 3.65
CA LYS A 90 -2.66 16.59 4.46
C LYS A 90 -1.76 15.62 3.70
N SER A 91 -1.05 14.79 4.43
CA SER A 91 -0.19 13.74 3.86
C SER A 91 -0.57 12.39 4.41
N VAL A 92 -0.52 11.37 3.55
CA VAL A 92 -0.64 9.95 3.91
C VAL A 92 0.37 9.16 3.10
N TYR A 93 0.68 7.95 3.58
CA TYR A 93 1.42 6.97 2.77
C TYR A 93 0.49 5.91 2.22
N PHE A 94 0.60 5.66 0.92
CA PHE A 94 0.14 4.42 0.33
C PHE A 94 1.33 3.48 0.27
N VAL A 95 1.20 2.34 0.96
CA VAL A 95 2.28 1.37 1.11
C VAL A 95 1.98 0.15 0.25
N ASP A 96 2.75 0.00 -0.83
CA ASP A 96 2.62 -1.13 -1.74
C ASP A 96 3.45 -2.30 -1.22
N LEU A 97 2.79 -3.33 -0.68
CA LEU A 97 3.46 -4.53 -0.19
C LEU A 97 3.85 -5.45 -1.35
N PRO A 98 4.93 -6.24 -1.22
CA PRO A 98 5.31 -7.22 -2.23
C PRO A 98 4.14 -8.14 -2.56
N GLY A 99 3.91 -8.37 -3.86
CA GLY A 99 2.94 -9.39 -4.27
C GLY A 99 3.42 -10.78 -3.89
N TYR A 100 2.54 -11.64 -3.42
CA TYR A 100 2.84 -13.03 -3.11
C TYR A 100 2.38 -14.00 -4.21
N GLY A 101 2.69 -15.29 -4.05
CA GLY A 101 2.24 -16.34 -4.96
C GLY A 101 3.10 -16.55 -6.21
N PHE A 102 4.34 -16.07 -6.23
CA PHE A 102 5.28 -16.34 -7.33
C PHE A 102 5.73 -17.80 -7.32
N ALA A 103 5.45 -18.53 -8.41
CA ALA A 103 5.85 -19.92 -8.58
C ALA A 103 7.38 -20.10 -8.73
N LYS A 104 8.06 -19.10 -9.31
CA LYS A 104 9.48 -19.17 -9.69
C LYS A 104 10.47 -18.64 -8.63
N VAL A 105 10.03 -18.43 -7.40
CA VAL A 105 10.88 -17.90 -6.32
C VAL A 105 11.18 -19.03 -5.34
N SER A 106 12.42 -19.07 -4.84
CA SER A 106 12.83 -20.07 -3.85
C SER A 106 12.00 -19.98 -2.56
N MET A 107 11.83 -21.10 -1.85
CA MET A 107 11.12 -21.14 -0.58
C MET A 107 11.76 -20.20 0.45
N GLU A 108 13.08 -20.17 0.52
CA GLU A 108 13.83 -19.28 1.41
C GLU A 108 13.50 -17.81 1.17
N THR A 109 13.41 -17.40 -0.09
CA THR A 109 13.04 -16.02 -0.45
C THR A 109 11.59 -15.70 -0.07
N LYS A 110 10.66 -16.66 -0.26
CA LYS A 110 9.26 -16.50 0.15
C LYS A 110 9.13 -16.33 1.67
N GLU A 111 9.89 -17.09 2.44
CA GLU A 111 9.91 -16.95 3.90
C GLU A 111 10.46 -15.61 4.36
N LYS A 112 11.53 -15.12 3.73
CA LYS A 112 12.08 -13.78 4.02
C LYS A 112 11.08 -12.67 3.73
N TRP A 113 10.33 -12.77 2.62
CA TRP A 113 9.27 -11.80 2.32
C TRP A 113 8.11 -11.89 3.30
N GLY A 114 7.70 -13.09 3.65
CA GLY A 114 6.66 -13.31 4.66
C GLY A 114 7.03 -12.62 5.96
N LYS A 115 8.23 -12.88 6.48
CA LYS A 115 8.74 -12.24 7.71
C LYS A 115 8.81 -10.72 7.61
N MET A 116 9.19 -10.18 6.45
CA MET A 116 9.25 -8.72 6.23
C MET A 116 7.85 -8.11 6.28
N ILE A 117 6.87 -8.72 5.61
CA ILE A 117 5.47 -8.24 5.60
C ILE A 117 4.87 -8.35 6.99
N GLU A 118 5.03 -9.49 7.66
CA GLU A 118 4.53 -9.73 9.01
C GLU A 118 5.15 -8.74 10.00
N SER A 119 6.46 -8.53 9.93
CA SER A 119 7.15 -7.52 10.73
C SER A 119 6.58 -6.13 10.51
N TYR A 120 6.34 -5.74 9.25
CA TYR A 120 5.74 -4.45 8.92
C TYR A 120 4.35 -4.31 9.56
N LEU A 121 3.48 -5.30 9.40
CA LEU A 121 2.12 -5.28 9.96
C LEU A 121 2.10 -5.14 11.48
N HIS A 122 3.05 -5.79 12.17
CA HIS A 122 3.13 -5.76 13.63
C HIS A 122 3.84 -4.51 14.19
N THR A 123 4.77 -3.91 13.45
CA THR A 123 5.65 -2.87 14.00
C THR A 123 5.36 -1.47 13.51
N SER A 124 4.65 -1.30 12.38
CA SER A 124 4.32 0.03 11.86
C SER A 124 3.24 0.69 12.69
N LYS A 125 3.65 1.61 13.57
CA LYS A 125 2.73 2.41 14.41
C LYS A 125 1.77 3.31 13.62
N PRO A 126 2.20 3.96 12.51
CA PRO A 126 1.33 4.82 11.71
C PRO A 126 0.36 4.04 10.80
N LEU A 127 0.45 2.71 10.70
CA LEU A 127 -0.45 1.89 9.90
C LEU A 127 -1.88 1.97 10.44
N LYS A 128 -2.82 2.41 9.59
CA LYS A 128 -4.23 2.62 9.92
C LYS A 128 -5.18 1.64 9.25
N GLY A 129 -4.73 0.98 8.20
CA GLY A 129 -5.55 0.00 7.50
C GLY A 129 -4.77 -0.76 6.44
N VAL A 130 -5.24 -1.97 6.16
CA VAL A 130 -4.66 -2.86 5.15
C VAL A 130 -5.76 -3.28 4.18
N PHE A 131 -5.53 -3.09 2.89
CA PHE A 131 -6.41 -3.52 1.82
C PHE A 131 -5.86 -4.81 1.21
N LEU A 132 -6.57 -5.92 1.42
CA LEU A 132 -6.24 -7.20 0.79
C LEU A 132 -7.02 -7.36 -0.51
N LEU A 133 -6.31 -7.39 -1.63
CA LEU A 133 -6.89 -7.62 -2.94
C LEU A 133 -6.88 -9.12 -3.26
N VAL A 134 -8.06 -9.65 -3.54
CA VAL A 134 -8.26 -11.04 -3.96
C VAL A 134 -8.94 -11.10 -5.32
N ASP A 135 -8.65 -12.14 -6.10
CA ASP A 135 -9.27 -12.36 -7.40
C ASP A 135 -10.63 -13.07 -7.22
N ILE A 136 -11.72 -12.33 -7.42
CA ILE A 136 -13.10 -12.84 -7.25
C ILE A 136 -13.45 -14.00 -8.19
N ARG A 137 -12.69 -14.21 -9.27
CA ARG A 137 -12.91 -15.30 -10.23
C ARG A 137 -12.48 -16.66 -9.69
N HIS A 138 -11.71 -16.68 -8.60
CA HIS A 138 -11.15 -17.90 -8.03
C HIS A 138 -11.40 -17.96 -6.52
N LYS A 139 -11.36 -19.17 -5.97
CA LYS A 139 -11.31 -19.33 -4.52
C LYS A 139 -10.02 -18.74 -3.99
N PRO A 140 -10.04 -18.09 -2.80
CA PRO A 140 -8.83 -17.62 -2.15
C PRO A 140 -7.78 -18.72 -2.05
N SER A 141 -6.55 -18.41 -2.42
CA SER A 141 -5.43 -19.34 -2.27
C SER A 141 -4.97 -19.44 -0.82
N ALA A 142 -4.17 -20.45 -0.50
CA ALA A 142 -3.58 -20.57 0.85
C ALA A 142 -2.78 -19.32 1.26
N ASN A 143 -2.12 -18.66 0.30
CA ASN A 143 -1.40 -17.41 0.58
C ASN A 143 -2.35 -16.23 0.85
N ASP A 144 -3.53 -16.18 0.21
CA ASP A 144 -4.55 -15.17 0.50
C ASP A 144 -5.08 -15.35 1.92
N CYS A 145 -5.37 -16.60 2.32
CA CYS A 145 -5.79 -16.93 3.68
C CYS A 145 -4.71 -16.58 4.71
N GLN A 146 -3.46 -16.96 4.46
CA GLN A 146 -2.34 -16.63 5.35
C GLN A 146 -2.18 -15.11 5.52
N MET A 147 -2.28 -14.35 4.43
CA MET A 147 -2.21 -12.89 4.50
C MET A 147 -3.36 -12.30 5.32
N PHE A 148 -4.56 -12.82 5.14
CA PHE A 148 -5.73 -12.43 5.92
C PHE A 148 -5.52 -12.72 7.41
N ASP A 149 -5.01 -13.91 7.75
CA ASP A 149 -4.72 -14.29 9.14
C ASP A 149 -3.67 -13.35 9.78
N TRP A 150 -2.63 -12.98 9.05
CA TRP A 150 -1.65 -12.00 9.52
C TRP A 150 -2.29 -10.63 9.79
N MET A 151 -3.18 -10.17 8.92
CA MET A 151 -3.90 -8.91 9.13
C MET A 151 -4.75 -8.97 10.39
N VAL A 152 -5.56 -10.01 10.56
CA VAL A 152 -6.42 -10.20 11.74
C VAL A 152 -5.59 -10.29 13.02
N ASN A 153 -4.50 -11.05 13.02
CA ASN A 153 -3.61 -11.19 14.18
C ASN A 153 -2.86 -9.90 14.53
N SER A 154 -2.72 -8.99 13.55
CA SER A 154 -2.13 -7.65 13.75
C SER A 154 -3.16 -6.59 14.16
N GLY A 155 -4.43 -6.96 14.27
CA GLY A 155 -5.50 -6.07 14.73
C GLY A 155 -6.19 -5.25 13.62
N PHE A 156 -6.13 -5.70 12.35
CA PHE A 156 -6.78 -5.06 11.19
C PHE A 156 -7.99 -5.84 10.70
#